data_746c498442f6aee9371827d66f53c1a3
#
_entry.id   746c498442f6aee9371827d66f53c1a3
#
_cell.length_a   1.000
_cell.length_b   1.000
_cell.length_c   1.000
_cell.angle_alpha   90.00
_cell.angle_beta   90.00
_cell.angle_gamma   90.00
#
_symmetry.space_group_name_H-M   'P 1'
#
loop_
_entity.id
_entity.type
_entity.pdbx_description
1 polymer ?
#
loop_
_entity_poly.entity_id
_entity_poly.type
_entity_poly.pdbx_seq_one_letter_code
_entity_poly.pdbx_strand_id
1 'polypeptide(L)'
;KYLNIYRDALKLGGKADTVGLIVSSSMLDQVLLRDHRHTISMGFMTLLVPMHAMMVAIFLFLYHILVVMADAIAEKMASLGEAGAALTSGQGASIAGAMGGSMFVFSNFDKDAIGLYVIIIITMLTVSNVLAGKIVSGGDNALIYFYTSLICSVSGLLYIVAPIIIGIFFMIPVFEGV
;
A
#
# COMPACT_ATOMS: atom_id res chain seq x y z
N LYS A 1 4.40 -3.88 40.37
CA LYS A 1 4.49 -2.42 40.66
C LYS A 1 3.48 -2.01 41.77
N TYR A 2 2.19 -2.30 41.61
CA TYR A 2 1.12 -1.95 42.58
C TYR A 2 1.30 -2.61 43.97
N LEU A 3 1.72 -3.87 44.00
CA LEU A 3 2.04 -4.57 45.24
C LEU A 3 3.16 -3.89 46.05
N ASN A 4 4.14 -3.33 45.38
CA ASN A 4 5.22 -2.59 46.04
C ASN A 4 4.70 -1.26 46.60
N ILE A 5 3.87 -0.53 45.85
CA ILE A 5 3.23 0.70 46.29
C ILE A 5 2.36 0.44 47.52
N TYR A 6 1.54 -0.62 47.49
CA TYR A 6 0.70 -1.02 48.62
C TYR A 6 1.54 -1.34 49.87
N ARG A 7 2.59 -2.15 49.71
CA ARG A 7 3.49 -2.49 50.81
C ARG A 7 4.20 -1.26 51.40
N ASP A 8 4.67 -0.37 50.54
CA ASP A 8 5.41 0.83 51.02
C ASP A 8 4.48 1.83 51.68
N ALA A 9 3.24 1.98 51.22
CA ALA A 9 2.21 2.81 51.87
C ALA A 9 1.80 2.26 53.27
N LEU A 10 1.74 0.93 53.41
CA LEU A 10 1.49 0.31 54.74
C LEU A 10 2.67 0.52 55.70
N LYS A 11 3.91 0.46 55.22
CA LYS A 11 5.10 0.75 56.03
C LYS A 11 5.14 2.20 56.53
N LEU A 12 4.58 3.12 55.77
CA LEU A 12 4.46 4.54 56.13
C LEU A 12 3.28 4.85 57.08
N GLY A 13 2.55 3.82 57.55
CA GLY A 13 1.47 3.96 58.53
C GLY A 13 0.10 4.22 57.92
N GLY A 14 -0.08 4.00 56.62
CA GLY A 14 -1.39 4.13 55.95
C GLY A 14 -2.39 3.07 56.45
N LYS A 15 -3.68 3.45 56.55
CA LYS A 15 -4.77 2.50 56.86
C LYS A 15 -4.91 1.51 55.69
N ALA A 16 -4.81 0.22 55.96
CA ALA A 16 -4.83 -0.85 54.97
C ALA A 16 -6.04 -0.77 54.03
N ASP A 17 -7.22 -0.52 54.55
CA ASP A 17 -8.47 -0.43 53.78
C ASP A 17 -8.45 0.76 52.78
N THR A 18 -8.01 1.92 53.22
CA THR A 18 -7.97 3.13 52.40
C THR A 18 -6.91 2.99 51.27
N VAL A 19 -5.72 2.49 51.62
CA VAL A 19 -4.66 2.25 50.67
C VAL A 19 -5.06 1.16 49.69
N GLY A 20 -5.70 0.09 50.16
CA GLY A 20 -6.23 -0.99 49.35
C GLY A 20 -7.25 -0.53 48.34
N LEU A 21 -8.20 0.32 48.72
CA LEU A 21 -9.21 0.88 47.81
C LEU A 21 -8.58 1.75 46.72
N ILE A 22 -7.65 2.65 47.08
CA ILE A 22 -6.98 3.53 46.11
C ILE A 22 -6.14 2.73 45.12
N VAL A 23 -5.38 1.74 45.62
CA VAL A 23 -4.56 0.90 44.76
C VAL A 23 -5.42 0.03 43.84
N SER A 24 -6.53 -0.52 44.36
CA SER A 24 -7.48 -1.33 43.61
C SER A 24 -8.17 -0.52 42.51
N SER A 25 -8.68 0.68 42.82
CA SER A 25 -9.31 1.55 41.82
C SER A 25 -8.32 1.97 40.73
N SER A 26 -7.11 2.37 41.13
CA SER A 26 -6.07 2.73 40.15
C SER A 26 -5.63 1.55 39.25
N MET A 27 -5.63 0.34 39.81
CA MET A 27 -5.35 -0.87 39.02
C MET A 27 -6.49 -1.17 38.04
N LEU A 28 -7.73 -1.01 38.48
CA LEU A 28 -8.92 -1.21 37.66
C LEU A 28 -8.97 -0.21 36.52
N ASP A 29 -8.68 1.06 36.77
CA ASP A 29 -8.61 2.10 35.75
C ASP A 29 -7.53 1.79 34.69
N GLN A 30 -6.37 1.29 35.10
CA GLN A 30 -5.32 0.91 34.16
C GLN A 30 -5.67 -0.32 33.31
N VAL A 31 -6.36 -1.29 33.91
CA VAL A 31 -6.85 -2.47 33.15
C VAL A 31 -7.90 -2.03 32.14
N LEU A 32 -8.84 -1.20 32.52
CA LEU A 32 -9.86 -0.64 31.63
C LEU A 32 -9.25 0.17 30.47
N LEU A 33 -8.29 1.04 30.77
CA LEU A 33 -7.58 1.80 29.76
C LEU A 33 -6.81 0.90 28.77
N ARG A 34 -6.20 -0.17 29.29
CA ARG A 34 -5.48 -1.13 28.47
C ARG A 34 -6.43 -1.91 27.56
N ASP A 35 -7.56 -2.34 28.08
CA ASP A 35 -8.60 -3.06 27.32
C ASP A 35 -9.21 -2.17 26.25
N HIS A 36 -9.56 -0.95 26.61
CA HIS A 36 -10.07 0.04 25.66
C HIS A 36 -9.08 0.34 24.53
N ARG A 37 -7.81 0.52 24.87
CA ARG A 37 -6.73 0.71 23.89
C ARG A 37 -6.56 -0.50 22.97
N HIS A 38 -6.68 -1.70 23.51
CA HIS A 38 -6.60 -2.94 22.73
C HIS A 38 -7.78 -3.05 21.76
N THR A 39 -8.98 -2.72 22.18
CA THR A 39 -10.19 -2.73 21.34
C THR A 39 -10.08 -1.73 20.19
N ILE A 40 -9.63 -0.49 20.46
CA ILE A 40 -9.39 0.52 19.41
C ILE A 40 -8.31 0.06 18.45
N SER A 41 -7.22 -0.51 18.97
CA SER A 41 -6.12 -1.03 18.15
C SER A 41 -6.58 -2.14 17.21
N MET A 42 -7.36 -3.08 17.69
CA MET A 42 -7.95 -4.14 16.88
C MET A 42 -8.85 -3.58 15.76
N GLY A 43 -9.73 -2.64 16.08
CA GLY A 43 -10.59 -1.97 15.10
C GLY A 43 -9.78 -1.24 14.03
N PHE A 44 -8.74 -0.51 14.42
CA PHE A 44 -7.85 0.19 13.49
C PHE A 44 -7.12 -0.78 12.55
N MET A 45 -6.57 -1.86 13.10
CA MET A 45 -5.85 -2.87 12.32
C MET A 45 -6.75 -3.61 11.33
N THR A 46 -8.00 -3.89 11.71
CA THR A 46 -8.99 -4.51 10.82
C THR A 46 -9.31 -3.63 9.61
N LEU A 47 -9.29 -2.31 9.76
CA LEU A 47 -9.48 -1.36 8.66
C LEU A 47 -8.20 -1.14 7.85
N LEU A 48 -7.03 -1.18 8.50
CA LEU A 48 -5.74 -0.91 7.86
C LEU A 48 -5.41 -1.94 6.78
N VAL A 49 -5.69 -3.22 7.01
CA VAL A 49 -5.39 -4.30 6.06
C VAL A 49 -6.14 -4.14 4.72
N PRO A 50 -7.47 -3.97 4.68
CA PRO A 50 -8.18 -3.77 3.41
C PRO A 50 -7.83 -2.44 2.73
N MET A 51 -7.61 -1.36 3.50
CA MET A 51 -7.14 -0.09 2.92
C MET A 51 -5.78 -0.23 2.25
N HIS A 52 -4.85 -0.93 2.91
CA HIS A 52 -3.54 -1.21 2.32
C HIS A 52 -3.66 -2.04 1.03
N ALA A 53 -4.48 -3.10 1.06
CA ALA A 53 -4.74 -3.93 -0.11
C ALA A 53 -5.29 -3.13 -1.30
N MET A 54 -6.27 -2.24 -1.06
CA MET A 54 -6.84 -1.38 -2.09
C MET A 54 -5.78 -0.43 -2.68
N MET A 55 -4.97 0.21 -1.85
CA MET A 55 -3.90 1.11 -2.33
C MET A 55 -2.88 0.35 -3.19
N VAL A 56 -2.41 -0.80 -2.73
CA VAL A 56 -1.47 -1.63 -3.50
C VAL A 56 -2.09 -2.09 -4.82
N ALA A 57 -3.35 -2.52 -4.79
CA ALA A 57 -4.08 -2.93 -6.00
C ALA A 57 -4.16 -1.79 -7.03
N ILE A 58 -4.51 -0.57 -6.59
CA ILE A 58 -4.59 0.61 -7.48
C ILE A 58 -3.22 0.93 -8.10
N PHE A 59 -2.14 0.95 -7.31
CA PHE A 59 -0.80 1.22 -7.84
C PHE A 59 -0.35 0.17 -8.85
N LEU A 60 -0.57 -1.10 -8.56
CA LEU A 60 -0.23 -2.19 -9.48
C LEU A 60 -1.07 -2.13 -10.76
N PHE A 61 -2.38 -1.85 -10.62
CA PHE A 61 -3.27 -1.73 -11.77
C PHE A 61 -2.86 -0.57 -12.68
N LEU A 62 -2.60 0.62 -12.12
CA LEU A 62 -2.13 1.76 -12.89
C LEU A 62 -0.79 1.48 -13.58
N TYR A 63 0.15 0.84 -12.89
CA TYR A 63 1.43 0.46 -13.47
C TYR A 63 1.25 -0.44 -14.70
N HIS A 64 0.46 -1.50 -14.57
CA HIS A 64 0.24 -2.43 -15.67
C HIS A 64 -0.52 -1.81 -16.85
N ILE A 65 -1.49 -0.93 -16.59
CA ILE A 65 -2.16 -0.16 -17.65
C ILE A 65 -1.13 0.71 -18.39
N LEU A 66 -0.27 1.42 -17.66
CA LEU A 66 0.76 2.26 -18.26
C LEU A 66 1.72 1.43 -19.13
N VAL A 67 2.11 0.24 -18.69
CA VAL A 67 2.97 -0.67 -19.46
C VAL A 67 2.26 -1.12 -20.75
N VAL A 68 1.02 -1.58 -20.65
CA VAL A 68 0.23 -2.03 -21.82
C VAL A 68 0.00 -0.88 -22.80
N MET A 69 -0.33 0.31 -22.30
CA MET A 69 -0.48 1.49 -23.18
C MET A 69 0.82 1.90 -23.84
N ALA A 70 1.96 1.85 -23.12
CA ALA A 70 3.27 2.13 -23.71
C ALA A 70 3.62 1.16 -24.81
N ASP A 71 3.32 -0.15 -24.64
CA ASP A 71 3.53 -1.17 -25.65
C ASP A 71 2.64 -0.94 -26.88
N ALA A 72 1.36 -0.67 -26.69
CA ALA A 72 0.43 -0.37 -27.78
C ALA A 72 0.82 0.89 -28.58
N ILE A 73 1.31 1.92 -27.88
CA ILE A 73 1.80 3.15 -28.53
C ILE A 73 3.09 2.86 -29.31
N ALA A 74 4.03 2.09 -28.73
CA ALA A 74 5.28 1.73 -29.40
C ALA A 74 5.02 0.92 -30.69
N GLU A 75 4.10 -0.04 -30.64
CA GLU A 75 3.69 -0.83 -31.82
C GLU A 75 3.06 0.05 -32.90
N LYS A 76 2.15 0.95 -32.51
CA LYS A 76 1.53 1.89 -33.46
C LYS A 76 2.54 2.87 -34.06
N MET A 77 3.51 3.33 -33.27
CA MET A 77 4.58 4.20 -33.80
C MET A 77 5.51 3.46 -34.77
N ALA A 78 5.81 2.20 -34.52
CA ALA A 78 6.59 1.38 -35.44
C ALA A 78 5.86 1.23 -36.78
N SER A 79 4.56 0.95 -36.78
CA SER A 79 3.74 0.84 -37.98
C SER A 79 3.56 2.17 -38.71
N LEU A 80 3.47 3.30 -37.98
CA LEU A 80 3.43 4.66 -38.58
C LEU A 80 4.80 5.09 -39.11
N GLY A 81 5.90 4.65 -38.51
CA GLY A 81 7.25 4.91 -38.98
C GLY A 81 7.52 4.28 -40.35
N GLU A 82 7.03 3.07 -40.59
CA GLU A 82 7.07 2.41 -41.94
C GLU A 82 6.17 3.12 -42.95
N ALA A 83 4.96 3.51 -42.56
CA ALA A 83 4.05 4.28 -43.42
C ALA A 83 4.52 5.72 -43.64
N GLY A 84 5.12 6.37 -42.60
CA GLY A 84 5.68 7.72 -42.68
C GLY A 84 6.92 7.82 -43.54
N ALA A 85 7.78 6.81 -43.57
CA ALA A 85 8.91 6.72 -44.48
C ALA A 85 8.46 6.67 -45.97
N ALA A 86 7.29 6.10 -46.22
CA ALA A 86 6.67 6.08 -47.56
C ALA A 86 6.01 7.42 -47.93
N LEU A 87 5.61 8.26 -46.95
CA LEU A 87 4.92 9.55 -47.13
C LEU A 87 5.85 10.78 -47.08
N THR A 88 7.10 10.64 -46.61
CA THR A 88 8.06 11.76 -46.47
C THR A 88 8.64 12.29 -47.79
N SER A 89 8.20 11.79 -48.91
CA SER A 89 8.50 12.41 -50.20
C SER A 89 7.64 13.65 -50.54
N GLY A 90 6.73 14.09 -49.64
CA GLY A 90 5.88 15.28 -49.85
C GLY A 90 5.34 15.87 -48.57
N GLN A 91 5.78 17.10 -48.26
CA GLN A 91 5.13 18.16 -47.48
C GLN A 91 4.41 17.86 -46.11
N GLY A 92 4.60 16.70 -45.52
CA GLY A 92 3.93 16.33 -44.28
C GLY A 92 4.74 16.55 -42.97
N ALA A 93 5.93 17.15 -43.04
CA ALA A 93 6.88 17.21 -41.91
C ALA A 93 6.47 18.09 -40.74
N SER A 94 5.49 18.99 -40.88
CA SER A 94 5.11 19.94 -39.80
C SER A 94 4.07 19.38 -38.82
N ILE A 95 3.22 18.45 -39.25
CA ILE A 95 2.19 17.86 -38.37
C ILE A 95 2.79 16.70 -37.55
N ALA A 96 3.71 15.95 -38.14
CA ALA A 96 4.45 14.87 -37.45
C ALA A 96 5.32 15.41 -36.29
N GLY A 97 5.85 16.63 -36.40
CA GLY A 97 6.64 17.27 -35.35
C GLY A 97 5.85 17.69 -34.12
N ALA A 98 4.61 18.17 -34.29
CA ALA A 98 3.78 18.64 -33.19
C ALA A 98 3.12 17.47 -32.40
N MET A 99 2.71 16.42 -33.07
CA MET A 99 2.17 15.21 -32.43
C MET A 99 3.27 14.26 -31.93
N GLY A 100 4.43 14.24 -32.61
CA GLY A 100 5.57 13.39 -32.26
C GLY A 100 6.20 13.76 -30.92
N GLY A 101 6.22 15.03 -30.53
CA GLY A 101 6.87 15.48 -29.31
C GLY A 101 6.27 14.92 -28.02
N SER A 102 4.95 14.85 -27.90
CA SER A 102 4.29 14.24 -26.76
C SER A 102 4.30 12.70 -26.80
N MET A 103 4.26 12.10 -27.97
CA MET A 103 4.37 10.65 -28.14
C MET A 103 5.80 10.14 -27.93
N PHE A 104 6.84 10.93 -28.23
CA PHE A 104 8.24 10.59 -28.00
C PHE A 104 8.56 10.43 -26.51
N VAL A 105 7.87 11.13 -25.62
CA VAL A 105 8.03 10.96 -24.16
C VAL A 105 7.57 9.57 -23.73
N PHE A 106 6.58 8.99 -24.39
CA PHE A 106 6.09 7.65 -24.07
C PHE A 106 6.90 6.53 -24.74
N SER A 107 7.60 6.79 -25.86
CA SER A 107 8.43 5.78 -26.53
C SER A 107 9.76 5.51 -25.82
N ASN A 108 10.24 6.48 -25.03
CA ASN A 108 11.44 6.35 -24.18
C ASN A 108 11.11 5.95 -22.74
N PHE A 109 9.94 5.37 -22.52
CA PHE A 109 9.47 4.95 -21.22
C PHE A 109 10.26 3.73 -20.75
N ASP A 110 11.15 3.94 -19.82
CA ASP A 110 11.91 2.86 -19.18
C ASP A 110 10.99 2.09 -18.21
N LYS A 111 10.45 0.96 -18.71
CA LYS A 111 9.51 0.10 -17.96
C LYS A 111 10.14 -0.43 -16.68
N ASP A 112 11.43 -0.73 -16.72
CA ASP A 112 12.15 -1.32 -15.59
C ASP A 112 12.34 -0.27 -14.48
N ALA A 113 12.67 0.97 -14.85
CA ALA A 113 12.80 2.07 -13.90
C ALA A 113 11.47 2.36 -13.19
N ILE A 114 10.36 2.35 -13.91
CA ILE A 114 9.04 2.59 -13.30
C ILE A 114 8.57 1.40 -12.48
N GLY A 115 8.83 0.17 -12.93
CA GLY A 115 8.57 -1.03 -12.14
C GLY A 115 9.31 -0.98 -10.79
N LEU A 116 10.57 -0.60 -10.82
CA LEU A 116 11.37 -0.42 -9.60
C LEU A 116 10.79 0.68 -8.70
N TYR A 117 10.37 1.81 -9.29
CA TYR A 117 9.76 2.91 -8.54
C TYR A 117 8.45 2.49 -7.85
N VAL A 118 7.59 1.72 -8.53
CA VAL A 118 6.36 1.18 -7.95
C VAL A 118 6.65 0.22 -6.79
N ILE A 119 7.65 -0.65 -6.92
CA ILE A 119 8.08 -1.55 -5.85
C ILE A 119 8.55 -0.75 -4.62
N ILE A 120 9.33 0.31 -4.82
CA ILE A 120 9.79 1.20 -3.73
C ILE A 120 8.59 1.84 -3.03
N ILE A 121 7.60 2.37 -3.77
CA ILE A 121 6.40 2.98 -3.20
C ILE A 121 5.61 1.96 -2.37
N ILE A 122 5.37 0.76 -2.91
CA ILE A 122 4.65 -0.30 -2.20
C ILE A 122 5.38 -0.70 -0.93
N THR A 123 6.71 -0.81 -0.98
CA THR A 123 7.53 -1.12 0.19
C THR A 123 7.45 -0.02 1.24
N MET A 124 7.57 1.25 0.85
CA MET A 124 7.41 2.39 1.75
C MET A 124 6.01 2.43 2.38
N LEU A 125 4.97 2.18 1.60
CA LEU A 125 3.60 2.11 2.09
C LEU A 125 3.41 0.99 3.09
N THR A 126 3.98 -0.19 2.83
CA THR A 126 3.95 -1.34 3.73
C THR A 126 4.64 -1.02 5.06
N VAL A 127 5.85 -0.45 5.03
CA VAL A 127 6.59 -0.05 6.23
C VAL A 127 5.83 1.01 7.02
N SER A 128 5.27 2.02 6.35
CA SER A 128 4.47 3.08 6.99
C SER A 128 3.25 2.51 7.72
N ASN A 129 2.52 1.60 7.09
CA ASN A 129 1.34 0.97 7.69
C ASN A 129 1.69 0.06 8.87
N VAL A 130 2.81 -0.67 8.79
CA VAL A 130 3.31 -1.48 9.92
C VAL A 130 3.71 -0.59 11.09
N LEU A 131 4.38 0.54 10.84
CA LEU A 131 4.75 1.50 11.89
C LEU A 131 3.51 2.15 12.52
N ALA A 132 2.51 2.54 11.72
CA ALA A 132 1.25 3.06 12.23
C ALA A 132 0.56 2.03 13.14
N GLY A 133 0.50 0.79 12.71
CA GLY A 133 -0.02 -0.31 13.53
C GLY A 133 0.74 -0.51 14.84
N LYS A 134 2.06 -0.40 14.82
CA LYS A 134 2.90 -0.48 16.04
C LYS A 134 2.60 0.62 17.03
N ILE A 135 2.43 1.84 16.56
CA ILE A 135 2.14 2.99 17.42
C ILE A 135 0.78 2.84 18.08
N VAL A 136 -0.22 2.41 17.33
CA VAL A 136 -1.59 2.24 17.82
C VAL A 136 -1.71 1.06 18.80
N SER A 137 -1.07 -0.08 18.51
CA SER A 137 -1.13 -1.27 19.38
C SER A 137 -0.35 -1.14 20.70
N GLY A 138 0.51 -0.11 20.82
CA GLY A 138 1.18 0.19 22.08
C GLY A 138 2.25 -0.82 22.51
N GLY A 139 2.78 -1.61 21.59
CA GLY A 139 4.01 -2.36 21.80
C GLY A 139 3.86 -3.88 21.99
N ASP A 140 2.68 -4.46 21.76
CA ASP A 140 2.56 -5.92 21.71
C ASP A 140 3.23 -6.47 20.43
N ASN A 141 4.44 -6.98 20.58
CA ASN A 141 5.26 -7.43 19.45
C ASN A 141 4.64 -8.61 18.68
N ALA A 142 3.94 -9.52 19.37
CA ALA A 142 3.32 -10.67 18.71
C ALA A 142 2.23 -10.28 17.71
N LEU A 143 1.39 -9.30 18.07
CA LEU A 143 0.34 -8.78 17.23
C LEU A 143 0.91 -8.08 15.98
N ILE A 144 2.01 -7.37 16.16
CA ILE A 144 2.70 -6.66 15.07
C ILE A 144 3.25 -7.64 14.03
N TYR A 145 3.90 -8.71 14.46
CA TYR A 145 4.41 -9.74 13.55
C TYR A 145 3.31 -10.41 12.74
N PHE A 146 2.17 -10.68 13.39
CA PHE A 146 1.00 -11.24 12.69
C PHE A 146 0.48 -10.31 11.60
N TYR A 147 0.24 -9.03 11.91
CA TYR A 147 -0.26 -8.06 10.93
C TYR A 147 0.76 -7.73 9.85
N THR A 148 2.04 -7.67 10.18
CA THR A 148 3.11 -7.48 9.18
C THR A 148 3.13 -8.63 8.18
N SER A 149 3.07 -9.87 8.66
CA SER A 149 2.99 -11.06 7.82
C SER A 149 1.76 -11.03 6.91
N LEU A 150 0.61 -10.63 7.45
CA LEU A 150 -0.64 -10.56 6.71
C LEU A 150 -0.59 -9.47 5.63
N ILE A 151 -0.11 -8.28 5.94
CA ILE A 151 0.05 -7.17 4.98
C ILE A 151 1.04 -7.55 3.87
N CYS A 152 2.19 -8.14 4.21
CA CYS A 152 3.18 -8.60 3.23
C CYS A 152 2.62 -9.72 2.34
N SER A 153 1.87 -10.67 2.92
CA SER A 153 1.25 -11.76 2.16
C SER A 153 0.22 -11.22 1.16
N VAL A 154 -0.64 -10.30 1.59
CA VAL A 154 -1.64 -9.66 0.72
C VAL A 154 -0.96 -8.86 -0.41
N SER A 155 0.08 -8.09 -0.10
CA SER A 155 0.83 -7.32 -1.11
C SER A 155 1.51 -8.24 -2.12
N GLY A 156 2.12 -9.34 -1.67
CA GLY A 156 2.75 -10.33 -2.54
C GLY A 156 1.75 -11.06 -3.44
N LEU A 157 0.58 -11.42 -2.89
CA LEU A 157 -0.49 -12.05 -3.65
C LEU A 157 -1.02 -11.09 -4.73
N LEU A 158 -1.26 -9.83 -4.40
CA LEU A 158 -1.71 -8.81 -5.35
C LEU A 158 -0.67 -8.60 -6.46
N TYR A 159 0.62 -8.62 -6.14
CA TYR A 159 1.67 -8.48 -7.13
C TYR A 159 1.65 -9.60 -8.19
N ILE A 160 1.31 -10.83 -7.79
CA ILE A 160 1.19 -11.98 -8.70
C ILE A 160 -0.13 -11.95 -9.47
N VAL A 161 -1.22 -11.57 -8.81
CA VAL A 161 -2.59 -11.65 -9.38
C VAL A 161 -2.87 -10.47 -10.33
N ALA A 162 -2.34 -9.28 -10.06
CA ALA A 162 -2.60 -8.09 -10.86
C ALA A 162 -2.26 -8.26 -12.36
N PRO A 163 -1.08 -8.76 -12.75
CA PRO A 163 -0.76 -8.95 -14.18
C PRO A 163 -1.67 -9.98 -14.85
N ILE A 164 -2.12 -11.01 -14.12
CA ILE A 164 -3.01 -12.05 -14.64
C ILE A 164 -4.38 -11.44 -14.96
N ILE A 165 -4.95 -10.68 -14.03
CA ILE A 165 -6.26 -10.03 -14.21
C ILE A 165 -6.20 -9.07 -15.41
N ILE A 166 -5.16 -8.24 -15.48
CA ILE A 166 -5.02 -7.26 -16.55
C ILE A 166 -4.80 -7.96 -17.90
N GLY A 167 -3.99 -9.02 -17.93
CA GLY A 167 -3.83 -9.84 -19.14
C GLY A 167 -5.14 -10.39 -19.66
N ILE A 168 -6.02 -10.86 -18.78
CA ILE A 168 -7.35 -11.35 -19.17
C ILE A 168 -8.22 -10.20 -19.71
N PHE A 169 -8.22 -9.03 -19.08
CA PHE A 169 -9.00 -7.88 -19.53
C PHE A 169 -8.55 -7.34 -20.89
N PHE A 170 -7.25 -7.34 -21.17
CA PHE A 170 -6.72 -6.83 -22.44
C PHE A 170 -6.60 -7.90 -23.53
N MET A 171 -6.66 -9.20 -23.19
CA MET A 171 -6.75 -10.30 -24.16
C MET A 171 -8.18 -10.54 -24.68
N ILE A 172 -9.20 -9.99 -24.07
CA ILE A 172 -10.54 -10.01 -24.63
C ILE A 172 -10.52 -9.02 -25.80
N PRO A 173 -10.58 -9.49 -27.07
CA PRO A 173 -10.68 -8.57 -28.20
C PRO A 173 -11.98 -7.80 -28.04
N VAL A 174 -11.86 -6.52 -27.68
CA VAL A 174 -12.99 -5.60 -27.64
C VAL A 174 -13.44 -5.41 -29.07
N PHE A 175 -14.41 -6.23 -29.45
CA PHE A 175 -15.17 -6.12 -30.70
C PHE A 175 -14.39 -6.30 -32.02
N GLU A 176 -14.15 -7.54 -32.41
CA GLU A 176 -14.36 -7.91 -33.80
C GLU A 176 -15.88 -7.89 -34.04
N GLY A 177 -16.34 -6.90 -34.75
CA GLY A 177 -17.66 -6.96 -35.33
C GLY A 177 -18.55 -5.74 -35.07
N VAL A 178 -18.52 -4.76 -35.94
CA VAL A 178 -19.67 -4.25 -36.74
C VAL A 178 -19.10 -3.55 -37.94
#